data_faf046b7f6c74910827124221e1f5071
#
_entry.id   faf046b7f6c74910827124221e1f5071
#
_cell.length_a   1.000
_cell.length_b   1.000
_cell.length_c   1.000
_cell.angle_alpha   90.00
_cell.angle_beta   90.00
_cell.angle_gamma   90.00
#
_symmetry.space_group_name_H-M   'P 1'
#
loop_
_entity.id
_entity.type
_entity.pdbx_description
1 polymer ?
#
loop_
_entity_poly.entity_id
_entity_poly.type
_entity_poly.pdbx_seq_one_letter_code
_entity_poly.pdbx_strand_id
1 'polypeptide(L)'
;MARTYWLSLTAGISPLFVTLLAQAQTAPPTGIQLPKDTRDRVEQPIPSPTVPPLPLPTSTPPQKLELPQLPAPIRTPSTLTTKIKIKTLQVVGNTILKAEISKLITPYINQSKTFDEILELRSQITQLYIDNGYLSSGAFLPNNQDLNKGDITIQIIEGELEKIEITGLTRLREGHIRKRLELGASTPLNKSNLERSLQLLQIDPLIAQVNAELGAGSTPGRNILRLIVKEAPAFHAGISLENNQSSSVGTLQSSVFLSHDNLLGFGDRFSLEYGRTEGLNVYSGSYSLPLNANNGTLNLRYSTNNSKIIEAPFQDLGIRSNGQTFSIGVRQPLTRSITNEFAIGLNLDLRRSRTFLLDDIPFSFSEGPKDGISKVTALRFFQDWVDRSSNRVLAARSQFSLGINAFDATINSGNVPDGQFLSWLGQFQSVQPLSPRVVLLSRLAGQVTLSPLLSLERFSLGGADTVRGYRQNQVVSDHGILGGFELQVPLTKNPDILQMRPFFDWGYGWNQSGINSDPNFIASVGLGLRSRLPIGIETLLQYGIPLVRSNQNEDQRFQFSVRYQLF
;
A
#
# COMPACT_ATOMS: atom_id res chain seq x y z
N MET A 1 -30.29 17.29 57.07
CA MET A 1 -30.21 16.52 58.33
C MET A 1 -30.13 15.04 58.02
N ALA A 2 -29.19 14.39 58.71
CA ALA A 2 -29.00 12.96 58.95
C ALA A 2 -28.39 12.15 57.78
N ARG A 3 -27.18 11.81 57.91
CA ARG A 3 -26.33 10.90 58.72
C ARG A 3 -26.25 9.49 58.14
N THR A 4 -25.15 9.25 57.60
CA THR A 4 -24.30 8.08 57.31
C THR A 4 -24.37 6.96 58.36
N TYR A 5 -24.42 5.69 57.92
CA TYR A 5 -23.90 4.54 58.69
C TYR A 5 -22.97 3.67 57.82
N TRP A 6 -21.74 3.59 58.29
CA TRP A 6 -20.74 2.61 57.89
C TRP A 6 -20.97 1.32 58.66
N LEU A 7 -20.95 0.20 57.99
CA LEU A 7 -20.78 -1.11 58.60
C LEU A 7 -19.48 -1.74 58.09
N SER A 8 -18.50 -1.77 58.99
CA SER A 8 -17.25 -2.47 58.87
C SER A 8 -17.46 -3.95 59.15
N LEU A 9 -17.15 -4.80 58.18
CA LEU A 9 -16.94 -6.24 58.39
C LEU A 9 -15.44 -6.55 58.22
N THR A 10 -14.74 -6.68 59.35
CA THR A 10 -13.41 -7.26 59.45
C THR A 10 -13.54 -8.77 59.47
N ALA A 11 -13.21 -9.43 58.36
CA ALA A 11 -12.92 -10.86 58.36
C ALA A 11 -11.42 -11.03 58.14
N GLY A 12 -10.73 -11.54 59.14
CA GLY A 12 -9.32 -11.84 59.10
C GLY A 12 -8.99 -12.96 58.11
N ILE A 13 -8.12 -12.66 57.18
CA ILE A 13 -7.45 -13.66 56.35
C ILE A 13 -5.97 -13.56 56.66
N SER A 14 -5.44 -14.61 57.22
CA SER A 14 -4.02 -14.83 57.44
C SER A 14 -3.20 -14.65 56.16
N PRO A 15 -2.05 -14.02 56.18
CA PRO A 15 -1.21 -13.96 55.00
C PRO A 15 -0.56 -15.37 54.82
N LEU A 16 -1.12 -16.15 53.91
CA LEU A 16 -0.33 -17.22 53.30
C LEU A 16 0.78 -16.53 52.49
N PHE A 17 2.00 -16.68 53.00
CA PHE A 17 3.22 -16.43 52.25
C PHE A 17 3.26 -17.37 51.06
N VAL A 18 2.68 -16.94 49.92
CA VAL A 18 3.05 -17.48 48.62
C VAL A 18 4.43 -16.89 48.33
N THR A 19 5.45 -17.63 48.64
CA THR A 19 6.78 -17.46 48.07
C THR A 19 6.61 -17.67 46.57
N LEU A 20 6.47 -16.59 45.82
CA LEU A 20 6.76 -16.56 44.39
C LEU A 20 8.23 -16.97 44.27
N LEU A 21 8.48 -18.23 43.98
CA LEU A 21 9.71 -18.67 43.33
C LEU A 21 9.70 -17.93 41.98
N ALA A 22 10.42 -16.78 41.93
CA ALA A 22 10.93 -16.28 40.69
C ALA A 22 11.72 -17.46 40.09
N GLN A 23 11.19 -18.11 39.06
CA GLN A 23 11.96 -19.10 38.31
C GLN A 23 13.11 -18.28 37.69
N ALA A 24 14.26 -18.36 38.35
CA ALA A 24 15.49 -17.86 37.79
C ALA A 24 15.63 -18.52 36.40
N GLN A 25 15.89 -17.71 35.39
CA GLN A 25 16.38 -18.22 34.11
C GLN A 25 17.42 -19.28 34.44
N THR A 26 17.23 -20.51 33.99
CA THR A 26 18.21 -21.54 34.20
C THR A 26 19.52 -21.07 33.62
N ALA A 27 20.52 -20.84 34.49
CA ALA A 27 21.86 -20.49 34.04
C ALA A 27 22.31 -21.53 33.00
N PRO A 28 23.07 -21.13 31.98
CA PRO A 28 23.64 -22.09 31.04
C PRO A 28 24.35 -23.20 31.81
N PRO A 29 24.34 -24.45 31.29
CA PRO A 29 25.03 -25.56 31.93
C PRO A 29 26.47 -25.12 32.33
N THR A 30 26.86 -25.49 33.54
CA THR A 30 28.16 -25.11 34.09
C THR A 30 29.30 -25.42 33.12
N GLY A 31 29.99 -24.38 32.62
CA GLY A 31 31.07 -24.52 31.64
C GLY A 31 30.85 -23.80 30.32
N ILE A 32 29.63 -23.36 30.00
CA ILE A 32 29.36 -22.61 28.77
C ILE A 32 29.34 -21.10 29.09
N GLN A 33 30.32 -20.35 28.59
CA GLN A 33 30.31 -18.90 28.60
C GLN A 33 29.75 -18.39 27.29
N LEU A 34 28.54 -17.82 27.32
CA LEU A 34 27.94 -17.18 26.14
C LEU A 34 28.67 -15.87 25.84
N PRO A 35 29.10 -15.63 24.61
CA PRO A 35 29.65 -14.34 24.20
C PRO A 35 28.67 -13.19 24.44
N LYS A 36 29.19 -11.97 24.71
CA LYS A 36 28.38 -10.80 25.14
C LYS A 36 27.29 -10.38 24.13
N ASP A 37 27.49 -10.62 22.86
CA ASP A 37 26.63 -10.22 21.76
C ASP A 37 25.74 -11.36 21.19
N THR A 38 25.67 -12.49 21.91
CA THR A 38 24.86 -13.67 21.49
C THR A 38 23.40 -13.32 21.26
N ARG A 39 22.83 -12.47 22.11
CA ARG A 39 21.43 -12.03 22.04
C ARG A 39 21.09 -11.42 20.67
N ASP A 40 21.86 -10.41 20.23
CA ASP A 40 21.57 -9.65 19.01
C ASP A 40 21.79 -10.50 17.74
N ARG A 41 22.52 -11.60 17.85
CA ARG A 41 22.81 -12.53 16.75
C ARG A 41 21.76 -13.64 16.61
N VAL A 42 21.09 -14.03 17.69
CA VAL A 42 20.17 -15.18 17.72
C VAL A 42 18.73 -14.74 17.47
N GLU A 43 18.30 -13.67 18.10
CA GLU A 43 16.94 -13.16 18.01
C GLU A 43 16.87 -12.03 16.99
N GLN A 44 16.64 -12.37 15.73
CA GLN A 44 16.53 -11.38 14.65
C GLN A 44 15.12 -10.81 14.58
N PRO A 45 14.92 -9.49 14.70
CA PRO A 45 13.64 -8.87 14.45
C PRO A 45 13.22 -9.10 12.99
N ILE A 46 11.94 -9.36 12.78
CA ILE A 46 11.39 -9.43 11.43
C ILE A 46 11.43 -8.00 10.86
N PRO A 47 11.95 -7.80 9.64
CA PRO A 47 11.97 -6.49 9.02
C PRO A 47 10.58 -5.84 9.05
N SER A 48 10.51 -4.58 9.46
CA SER A 48 9.26 -3.82 9.42
C SER A 48 8.72 -3.77 7.99
N PRO A 49 7.40 -3.86 7.78
CA PRO A 49 6.83 -3.74 6.45
C PRO A 49 7.24 -2.40 5.85
N THR A 50 8.00 -2.45 4.77
CA THR A 50 8.43 -1.25 4.05
C THR A 50 7.30 -0.72 3.19
N VAL A 51 7.24 0.60 3.03
CA VAL A 51 6.41 1.20 1.98
C VAL A 51 6.89 0.62 0.65
N PRO A 52 5.99 0.06 -0.20
CA PRO A 52 6.40 -0.49 -1.48
C PRO A 52 7.21 0.52 -2.29
N PRO A 53 8.23 0.09 -3.04
CA PRO A 53 8.99 1.00 -3.90
C PRO A 53 8.03 1.72 -4.85
N LEU A 54 8.07 3.04 -4.82
CA LEU A 54 7.20 3.88 -5.63
C LEU A 54 7.66 3.83 -7.08
N PRO A 55 6.77 3.57 -8.05
CA PRO A 55 7.11 3.71 -9.45
C PRO A 55 7.41 5.19 -9.74
N LEU A 56 8.37 5.43 -10.63
CA LEU A 56 8.64 6.77 -11.15
C LEU A 56 7.36 7.35 -11.78
N PRO A 57 7.17 8.68 -11.75
CA PRO A 57 6.09 9.31 -12.48
C PRO A 57 6.17 8.91 -13.96
N THR A 58 5.18 8.16 -14.44
CA THR A 58 5.14 7.78 -15.86
C THR A 58 4.54 8.94 -16.64
N SER A 59 5.27 9.38 -17.67
CA SER A 59 4.85 10.44 -18.60
C SER A 59 3.84 9.96 -19.66
N THR A 60 3.34 8.72 -19.56
CA THR A 60 2.37 8.21 -20.54
C THR A 60 1.04 8.95 -20.36
N PRO A 61 0.60 9.76 -21.33
CA PRO A 61 -0.68 10.40 -21.23
C PRO A 61 -1.79 9.36 -21.17
N PRO A 62 -2.82 9.54 -20.33
CA PRO A 62 -3.95 8.63 -20.28
C PRO A 62 -4.60 8.57 -21.65
N GLN A 63 -4.93 7.37 -22.10
CA GLN A 63 -5.65 7.15 -23.36
C GLN A 63 -6.98 7.91 -23.28
N LYS A 64 -7.24 8.82 -24.24
CA LYS A 64 -8.48 9.58 -24.29
C LYS A 64 -9.62 8.64 -24.67
N LEU A 65 -10.73 8.80 -23.99
CA LEU A 65 -12.00 8.18 -24.38
C LEU A 65 -12.40 8.68 -25.76
N GLU A 66 -12.58 7.78 -26.71
CA GLU A 66 -13.16 8.13 -28.00
C GLU A 66 -14.65 8.40 -27.82
N LEU A 67 -15.03 9.65 -28.04
CA LEU A 67 -16.41 10.12 -27.96
C LEU A 67 -16.98 10.26 -29.36
N PRO A 68 -18.24 9.84 -29.59
CA PRO A 68 -18.93 10.14 -30.84
C PRO A 68 -18.96 11.65 -31.04
N GLN A 69 -18.57 12.09 -32.22
CA GLN A 69 -18.80 13.49 -32.59
C GLN A 69 -20.31 13.69 -32.70
N LEU A 70 -20.87 14.51 -31.82
CA LEU A 70 -22.25 14.94 -31.95
C LEU A 70 -22.39 15.65 -33.31
N PRO A 71 -23.36 15.25 -34.16
CA PRO A 71 -23.61 15.97 -35.41
C PRO A 71 -23.87 17.44 -35.09
N ALA A 72 -23.21 18.33 -35.83
CA ALA A 72 -23.42 19.76 -35.67
C ALA A 72 -24.92 20.05 -35.82
N PRO A 73 -25.51 20.92 -34.99
CA PRO A 73 -26.92 21.23 -35.07
C PRO A 73 -27.23 21.75 -36.46
N ILE A 74 -28.10 21.05 -37.21
CA ILE A 74 -28.57 21.48 -38.51
C ILE A 74 -29.37 22.76 -38.26
N ARG A 75 -28.82 23.92 -38.60
CA ARG A 75 -29.51 25.19 -38.61
C ARG A 75 -30.34 25.26 -39.91
N THR A 76 -31.55 24.80 -39.88
CA THR A 76 -32.56 25.19 -40.87
C THR A 76 -33.11 26.54 -40.40
N PRO A 77 -32.89 27.62 -41.14
CA PRO A 77 -33.49 28.91 -40.79
C PRO A 77 -35.03 28.76 -40.95
N SER A 78 -35.74 28.87 -39.84
CA SER A 78 -37.20 28.94 -39.92
C SER A 78 -37.57 30.40 -40.18
N THR A 79 -38.33 30.64 -41.25
CA THR A 79 -38.83 31.96 -41.62
C THR A 79 -40.04 32.41 -40.80
N LEU A 80 -40.28 31.79 -39.63
CA LEU A 80 -41.42 32.15 -38.75
C LEU A 80 -41.04 33.34 -37.86
N THR A 81 -41.34 34.57 -38.30
CA THR A 81 -41.24 35.83 -37.55
C THR A 81 -42.33 36.00 -36.47
N THR A 82 -43.21 35.04 -36.29
CA THR A 82 -44.30 35.10 -35.31
C THR A 82 -43.78 35.09 -33.91
N LYS A 83 -44.04 36.13 -33.13
CA LYS A 83 -43.67 36.25 -31.70
C LYS A 83 -44.71 35.55 -30.83
N ILE A 84 -44.26 34.70 -29.93
CA ILE A 84 -45.04 33.96 -28.95
C ILE A 84 -44.90 34.69 -27.61
N LYS A 85 -46.00 35.08 -26.97
CA LYS A 85 -45.97 35.65 -25.62
C LYS A 85 -45.84 34.53 -24.61
N ILE A 86 -44.67 34.35 -24.01
CA ILE A 86 -44.39 33.31 -23.04
C ILE A 86 -45.01 33.70 -21.70
N LYS A 87 -46.02 32.94 -21.22
CA LYS A 87 -46.65 33.14 -19.90
C LYS A 87 -45.92 32.29 -18.87
N THR A 88 -45.69 31.03 -19.18
CA THR A 88 -44.97 30.07 -18.33
C THR A 88 -43.89 29.37 -19.16
N LEU A 89 -42.74 29.17 -18.52
CA LEU A 89 -41.62 28.41 -19.08
C LEU A 89 -41.16 27.41 -18.05
N GLN A 90 -41.44 26.15 -18.30
CA GLN A 90 -41.07 25.05 -17.41
C GLN A 90 -39.94 24.23 -18.01
N VAL A 91 -38.98 23.87 -17.17
CA VAL A 91 -37.94 22.88 -17.53
C VAL A 91 -38.15 21.65 -16.66
N VAL A 92 -38.29 20.51 -17.30
CA VAL A 92 -38.58 19.22 -16.64
C VAL A 92 -37.52 18.17 -17.00
N GLY A 93 -37.33 17.20 -16.12
CA GLY A 93 -36.38 16.10 -16.34
C GLY A 93 -34.96 16.36 -15.89
N ASN A 94 -34.66 17.54 -15.33
CA ASN A 94 -33.34 17.84 -14.78
C ASN A 94 -33.24 17.51 -13.30
N THR A 95 -32.22 16.74 -12.91
CA THR A 95 -31.88 16.45 -11.52
C THR A 95 -30.80 17.39 -11.00
N ILE A 96 -29.95 17.92 -11.90
CA ILE A 96 -28.82 18.80 -11.65
C ILE A 96 -28.98 20.15 -12.37
N LEU A 97 -28.06 21.09 -12.14
CA LEU A 97 -27.96 22.42 -12.76
C LEU A 97 -29.24 23.26 -12.67
N LYS A 98 -30.08 23.03 -11.63
CA LYS A 98 -31.37 23.71 -11.47
C LYS A 98 -31.23 25.23 -11.34
N ALA A 99 -30.24 25.70 -10.59
CA ALA A 99 -30.00 27.12 -10.36
C ALA A 99 -29.52 27.84 -11.63
N GLU A 100 -28.63 27.20 -12.38
CA GLU A 100 -28.05 27.70 -13.63
C GLU A 100 -29.13 27.78 -14.72
N ILE A 101 -29.94 26.71 -14.86
CA ILE A 101 -31.06 26.67 -15.78
C ILE A 101 -32.09 27.74 -15.44
N SER A 102 -32.42 27.92 -14.14
CA SER A 102 -33.34 28.97 -13.70
C SER A 102 -32.88 30.37 -14.12
N LYS A 103 -31.57 30.65 -14.05
CA LYS A 103 -31.00 31.93 -14.52
C LYS A 103 -31.16 32.12 -16.03
N LEU A 104 -31.03 31.06 -16.83
CA LEU A 104 -31.21 31.10 -18.29
C LEU A 104 -32.65 31.33 -18.70
N ILE A 105 -33.64 30.76 -18.01
CA ILE A 105 -35.04 30.84 -18.39
C ILE A 105 -35.73 32.12 -17.89
N THR A 106 -35.29 32.72 -16.77
CA THR A 106 -35.92 33.90 -16.14
C THR A 106 -36.10 35.06 -17.13
N PRO A 107 -35.15 35.41 -18.00
CA PRO A 107 -35.30 36.51 -18.96
C PRO A 107 -36.34 36.29 -20.07
N TYR A 108 -36.87 35.07 -20.18
CA TYR A 108 -37.86 34.67 -21.19
C TYR A 108 -39.30 34.76 -20.68
N ILE A 109 -39.51 34.69 -19.35
CA ILE A 109 -40.84 34.68 -18.72
C ILE A 109 -41.49 36.06 -18.86
N ASN A 110 -42.77 36.07 -19.25
CA ASN A 110 -43.58 37.26 -19.54
C ASN A 110 -43.05 38.12 -20.71
N GLN A 111 -42.19 37.55 -21.59
CA GLN A 111 -41.64 38.21 -22.76
C GLN A 111 -42.24 37.65 -24.07
N SER A 112 -42.23 38.46 -25.11
CA SER A 112 -42.57 38.03 -26.47
C SER A 112 -41.32 37.61 -27.20
N LYS A 113 -41.17 36.33 -27.50
CA LYS A 113 -40.01 35.71 -28.11
C LYS A 113 -40.38 35.00 -29.44
N THR A 114 -39.43 34.96 -30.35
CA THR A 114 -39.60 34.17 -31.58
C THR A 114 -39.33 32.68 -31.28
N PHE A 115 -39.79 31.82 -32.16
CA PHE A 115 -39.50 30.37 -32.05
C PHE A 115 -37.99 30.09 -32.09
N ASP A 116 -37.24 30.85 -32.90
CA ASP A 116 -35.77 30.73 -32.98
C ASP A 116 -35.08 31.11 -31.67
N GLU A 117 -35.59 32.13 -30.93
CA GLU A 117 -35.07 32.46 -29.60
C GLU A 117 -35.34 31.35 -28.57
N ILE A 118 -36.47 30.59 -28.70
CA ILE A 118 -36.77 29.44 -27.84
C ILE A 118 -35.84 28.27 -28.20
N LEU A 119 -35.57 28.04 -29.47
CA LEU A 119 -34.57 27.06 -29.92
C LEU A 119 -33.16 27.42 -29.48
N GLU A 120 -32.82 28.71 -29.45
CA GLU A 120 -31.54 29.19 -28.91
C GLU A 120 -31.43 28.90 -27.39
N LEU A 121 -32.46 29.20 -26.61
CA LEU A 121 -32.52 28.87 -25.18
C LEU A 121 -32.32 27.35 -24.95
N ARG A 122 -33.03 26.51 -25.72
CA ARG A 122 -32.84 25.06 -25.69
C ARG A 122 -31.38 24.68 -25.95
N SER A 123 -30.75 25.33 -26.93
CA SER A 123 -29.35 25.08 -27.27
C SER A 123 -28.39 25.54 -26.16
N GLN A 124 -28.67 26.69 -25.53
CA GLN A 124 -27.91 27.19 -24.37
C GLN A 124 -28.01 26.25 -23.17
N ILE A 125 -29.19 25.70 -22.90
CA ILE A 125 -29.37 24.67 -21.85
C ILE A 125 -28.57 23.41 -22.19
N THR A 126 -28.59 22.94 -23.43
CA THR A 126 -27.78 21.79 -23.87
C THR A 126 -26.29 22.09 -23.72
N GLN A 127 -25.85 23.28 -24.12
CA GLN A 127 -24.45 23.69 -23.99
C GLN A 127 -24.01 23.76 -22.52
N LEU A 128 -24.89 24.22 -21.62
CA LEU A 128 -24.64 24.23 -20.18
C LEU A 128 -24.33 22.82 -19.65
N TYR A 129 -25.08 21.78 -20.10
CA TYR A 129 -24.77 20.40 -19.76
C TYR A 129 -23.43 19.94 -20.30
N ILE A 130 -23.14 20.24 -21.58
CA ILE A 130 -21.87 19.89 -22.24
C ILE A 130 -20.67 20.52 -21.52
N ASP A 131 -20.77 21.81 -21.19
CA ASP A 131 -19.69 22.57 -20.50
C ASP A 131 -19.39 22.03 -19.10
N ASN A 132 -20.41 21.41 -18.46
CA ASN A 132 -20.24 20.73 -17.18
C ASN A 132 -19.88 19.24 -17.31
N GLY A 133 -19.56 18.75 -18.54
CA GLY A 133 -19.10 17.40 -18.80
C GLY A 133 -20.18 16.34 -18.98
N TYR A 134 -21.46 16.74 -19.12
CA TYR A 134 -22.59 15.84 -19.35
C TYR A 134 -22.90 15.72 -20.84
N LEU A 135 -21.97 15.13 -21.61
CA LEU A 135 -21.96 15.17 -23.07
C LEU A 135 -23.16 14.46 -23.75
N SER A 136 -23.78 13.50 -23.09
CA SER A 136 -24.96 12.76 -23.60
C SER A 136 -26.29 13.30 -23.06
N SER A 137 -26.25 14.41 -22.33
CA SER A 137 -27.43 15.11 -21.83
C SER A 137 -27.77 16.30 -22.71
N GLY A 138 -29.06 16.57 -22.84
CA GLY A 138 -29.49 17.70 -23.65
C GLY A 138 -30.95 18.06 -23.46
N ALA A 139 -31.32 19.24 -23.96
CA ALA A 139 -32.68 19.76 -23.94
C ALA A 139 -33.36 19.60 -25.30
N PHE A 140 -34.62 19.32 -25.29
CA PHE A 140 -35.47 19.33 -26.49
C PHE A 140 -36.84 19.93 -26.21
N LEU A 141 -37.53 20.35 -27.28
CA LEU A 141 -38.90 20.84 -27.22
C LEU A 141 -39.81 19.67 -27.63
N PRO A 142 -40.73 19.21 -26.74
CA PRO A 142 -41.73 18.20 -27.11
C PRO A 142 -42.60 18.66 -28.27
N ASN A 143 -42.88 17.80 -29.27
CA ASN A 143 -43.60 18.16 -30.48
C ASN A 143 -45.09 18.49 -30.27
N ASN A 144 -45.69 18.10 -29.14
CA ASN A 144 -47.13 18.19 -28.87
C ASN A 144 -47.53 19.38 -28.00
N GLN A 145 -46.77 20.51 -28.02
CA GLN A 145 -47.14 21.71 -27.27
C GLN A 145 -47.83 22.74 -28.18
N ASP A 146 -48.91 23.32 -27.68
CA ASP A 146 -49.57 24.44 -28.31
C ASP A 146 -48.88 25.76 -27.91
N LEU A 147 -47.92 26.18 -28.69
CA LEU A 147 -47.13 27.38 -28.45
C LEU A 147 -47.97 28.65 -28.40
N ASN A 148 -49.20 28.67 -28.98
CA ASN A 148 -50.08 29.83 -28.99
C ASN A 148 -50.67 30.12 -27.60
N LYS A 149 -50.72 29.15 -26.70
CA LYS A 149 -51.17 29.34 -25.32
C LYS A 149 -50.15 30.09 -24.46
N GLY A 150 -48.89 30.12 -24.90
CA GLY A 150 -47.78 30.78 -24.19
C GLY A 150 -47.18 29.94 -23.03
N ASP A 151 -47.60 28.68 -22.90
CA ASP A 151 -47.08 27.71 -21.94
C ASP A 151 -46.06 26.81 -22.64
N ILE A 152 -44.77 27.00 -22.32
CA ILE A 152 -43.68 26.31 -22.99
C ILE A 152 -43.00 25.35 -22.00
N THR A 153 -42.82 24.13 -22.42
CA THR A 153 -42.07 23.12 -21.68
C THR A 153 -40.82 22.73 -22.47
N ILE A 154 -39.66 22.86 -21.82
CA ILE A 154 -38.39 22.30 -22.29
C ILE A 154 -38.13 21.03 -21.51
N GLN A 155 -38.03 19.91 -22.24
CA GLN A 155 -37.71 18.61 -21.65
C GLN A 155 -36.21 18.39 -21.69
N ILE A 156 -35.64 18.00 -20.57
CA ILE A 156 -34.23 17.56 -20.49
C ILE A 156 -34.20 16.04 -20.44
N ILE A 157 -33.28 15.48 -21.20
CA ILE A 157 -32.86 14.10 -21.11
C ILE A 157 -31.45 14.12 -20.51
N GLU A 158 -31.32 13.62 -19.28
CA GLU A 158 -30.04 13.41 -18.64
C GLU A 158 -29.47 12.06 -19.08
N GLY A 159 -28.23 12.10 -19.57
CA GLY A 159 -27.57 10.93 -20.12
C GLY A 159 -27.28 9.87 -19.07
N GLU A 160 -27.47 8.61 -19.40
CA GLU A 160 -27.16 7.47 -18.55
C GLU A 160 -26.43 6.37 -19.33
N LEU A 161 -25.75 5.49 -18.61
CA LEU A 161 -25.12 4.31 -19.17
C LEU A 161 -26.15 3.16 -19.18
N GLU A 162 -26.56 2.75 -20.39
CA GLU A 162 -27.51 1.64 -20.59
C GLU A 162 -26.83 0.28 -20.40
N LYS A 163 -25.62 0.13 -20.96
CA LYS A 163 -24.90 -1.14 -20.98
C LYS A 163 -23.38 -0.92 -21.03
N ILE A 164 -22.66 -1.83 -20.39
CA ILE A 164 -21.22 -1.97 -20.55
C ILE A 164 -20.96 -3.29 -21.27
N GLU A 165 -20.36 -3.25 -22.45
CA GLU A 165 -19.95 -4.41 -23.23
C GLU A 165 -18.45 -4.61 -23.09
N ILE A 166 -18.03 -5.77 -22.56
CA ILE A 166 -16.63 -6.06 -22.27
C ILE A 166 -16.22 -7.29 -23.10
N THR A 167 -15.12 -7.15 -23.84
CA THR A 167 -14.57 -8.21 -24.68
C THR A 167 -13.07 -8.37 -24.40
N GLY A 168 -12.50 -9.52 -24.78
CA GLY A 168 -11.07 -9.81 -24.67
C GLY A 168 -10.64 -10.39 -23.33
N LEU A 169 -11.56 -10.63 -22.39
CA LEU A 169 -11.27 -11.31 -21.13
C LEU A 169 -11.08 -12.82 -21.36
N THR A 170 -10.12 -13.41 -20.67
CA THR A 170 -9.80 -14.84 -20.72
C THR A 170 -9.92 -15.51 -19.36
N ARG A 171 -9.46 -14.88 -18.31
CA ARG A 171 -9.43 -15.39 -16.93
C ARG A 171 -10.10 -14.46 -15.92
N LEU A 172 -9.97 -13.15 -16.14
CA LEU A 172 -10.53 -12.15 -15.25
C LEU A 172 -12.05 -12.13 -15.42
N ARG A 173 -12.79 -12.21 -14.33
CA ARG A 173 -14.24 -12.14 -14.36
C ARG A 173 -14.69 -10.74 -14.75
N GLU A 174 -15.68 -10.67 -15.61
CA GLU A 174 -16.25 -9.40 -16.10
C GLU A 174 -16.66 -8.46 -14.96
N GLY A 175 -17.20 -9.01 -13.88
CA GLY A 175 -17.60 -8.24 -12.70
C GLY A 175 -16.46 -7.46 -12.02
N HIS A 176 -15.20 -7.86 -12.19
CA HIS A 176 -14.06 -7.10 -11.71
C HIS A 176 -13.94 -5.73 -12.39
N ILE A 177 -14.14 -5.70 -13.71
CA ILE A 177 -14.08 -4.48 -14.52
C ILE A 177 -15.38 -3.69 -14.40
N ARG A 178 -16.51 -4.36 -14.59
CA ARG A 178 -17.85 -3.74 -14.61
C ARG A 178 -18.10 -2.92 -13.33
N LYS A 179 -17.93 -3.51 -12.14
CA LYS A 179 -18.16 -2.83 -10.87
C LYS A 179 -17.26 -1.60 -10.66
N ARG A 180 -16.03 -1.60 -11.19
CA ARG A 180 -15.11 -0.45 -11.12
C ARG A 180 -15.53 0.69 -12.03
N LEU A 181 -16.06 0.36 -13.22
CA LEU A 181 -16.60 1.36 -14.16
C LEU A 181 -17.91 1.96 -13.66
N GLU A 182 -18.77 1.15 -13.06
CA GLU A 182 -20.03 1.61 -12.46
C GLU A 182 -19.83 2.70 -11.41
N LEU A 183 -18.68 2.75 -10.72
CA LEU A 183 -18.34 3.84 -9.79
C LEU A 183 -18.26 5.22 -10.49
N GLY A 184 -17.91 5.25 -11.77
CA GLY A 184 -17.85 6.48 -12.57
C GLY A 184 -19.06 6.70 -13.48
N ALA A 185 -20.01 5.77 -13.50
CA ALA A 185 -21.17 5.76 -14.38
C ALA A 185 -22.46 6.22 -13.67
N SER A 186 -22.36 7.23 -12.81
CA SER A 186 -23.54 7.84 -12.15
C SER A 186 -24.48 8.50 -13.18
N THR A 187 -25.77 8.56 -12.87
CA THR A 187 -26.75 9.33 -13.65
C THR A 187 -26.94 10.71 -13.02
N PRO A 188 -26.82 11.79 -13.81
CA PRO A 188 -26.42 11.84 -15.21
C PRO A 188 -24.96 11.48 -15.44
N LEU A 189 -24.68 10.88 -16.62
CA LEU A 189 -23.35 10.41 -16.97
C LEU A 189 -22.38 11.58 -17.19
N ASN A 190 -21.34 11.64 -16.33
CA ASN A 190 -20.31 12.66 -16.42
C ASN A 190 -19.02 12.09 -17.03
N LYS A 191 -18.52 12.74 -18.07
CA LYS A 191 -17.29 12.39 -18.78
C LYS A 191 -16.10 12.22 -17.86
N SER A 192 -15.85 13.21 -16.97
CA SER A 192 -14.66 13.20 -16.10
C SER A 192 -14.68 12.04 -15.10
N ASN A 193 -15.87 11.65 -14.60
CA ASN A 193 -16.00 10.52 -13.69
C ASN A 193 -15.76 9.19 -14.42
N LEU A 194 -16.31 9.04 -15.64
CA LEU A 194 -16.08 7.86 -16.45
C LEU A 194 -14.60 7.73 -16.88
N GLU A 195 -13.97 8.82 -17.33
CA GLU A 195 -12.55 8.84 -17.67
C GLU A 195 -11.67 8.48 -16.47
N ARG A 196 -11.99 8.98 -15.26
CA ARG A 196 -11.28 8.60 -14.04
C ARG A 196 -11.36 7.10 -13.77
N SER A 197 -12.53 6.48 -13.92
CA SER A 197 -12.69 5.05 -13.74
C SER A 197 -11.92 4.24 -14.80
N LEU A 198 -11.88 4.70 -16.04
CA LEU A 198 -11.07 4.09 -17.11
C LEU A 198 -9.56 4.22 -16.84
N GLN A 199 -9.11 5.39 -16.38
CA GLN A 199 -7.71 5.61 -15.99
C GLN A 199 -7.29 4.70 -14.84
N LEU A 200 -8.16 4.49 -13.84
CA LEU A 200 -7.90 3.55 -12.74
C LEU A 200 -7.82 2.10 -13.22
N LEU A 201 -8.56 1.72 -14.28
CA LEU A 201 -8.42 0.41 -14.91
C LEU A 201 -7.10 0.28 -15.70
N GLN A 202 -6.63 1.35 -16.36
CA GLN A 202 -5.36 1.32 -17.09
C GLN A 202 -4.14 1.07 -16.19
N ILE A 203 -4.21 1.49 -14.92
CA ILE A 203 -3.16 1.24 -13.92
C ILE A 203 -3.40 -0.03 -13.08
N ASP A 204 -4.44 -0.79 -13.39
CA ASP A 204 -4.67 -2.09 -12.74
C ASP A 204 -3.63 -3.10 -13.25
N PRO A 205 -2.83 -3.74 -12.37
CA PRO A 205 -1.77 -4.66 -12.77
C PRO A 205 -2.27 -5.89 -13.55
N LEU A 206 -3.57 -6.19 -13.48
CA LEU A 206 -4.18 -7.30 -14.22
C LEU A 206 -4.47 -6.96 -15.68
N ILE A 207 -4.35 -5.69 -16.06
CA ILE A 207 -4.73 -5.18 -17.38
C ILE A 207 -3.49 -4.65 -18.10
N ALA A 208 -3.12 -5.28 -19.21
CA ALA A 208 -2.05 -4.80 -20.06
C ALA A 208 -2.48 -3.62 -20.93
N GLN A 209 -3.75 -3.65 -21.40
CA GLN A 209 -4.32 -2.60 -22.25
C GLN A 209 -5.84 -2.59 -22.13
N VAL A 210 -6.45 -1.41 -22.15
CA VAL A 210 -7.89 -1.20 -22.26
C VAL A 210 -8.16 -0.14 -23.31
N ASN A 211 -9.04 -0.43 -24.27
CA ASN A 211 -9.58 0.53 -25.23
C ASN A 211 -11.07 0.69 -24.91
N ALA A 212 -11.55 1.93 -24.87
CA ALA A 212 -12.92 2.26 -24.51
C ALA A 212 -13.55 3.19 -25.55
N GLU A 213 -14.76 2.86 -25.96
CA GLU A 213 -15.60 3.64 -26.88
C GLU A 213 -16.97 3.86 -26.23
N LEU A 214 -17.44 5.11 -26.20
CA LEU A 214 -18.79 5.43 -25.77
C LEU A 214 -19.68 5.64 -27.02
N GLY A 215 -20.65 4.77 -27.23
CA GLY A 215 -21.58 4.82 -28.34
C GLY A 215 -22.99 5.21 -27.89
N ALA A 216 -23.86 5.54 -28.87
CA ALA A 216 -25.27 5.75 -28.63
C ALA A 216 -25.97 4.43 -28.23
N GLY A 217 -26.90 4.52 -27.30
CA GLY A 217 -27.76 3.42 -26.85
C GLY A 217 -29.05 3.30 -27.64
N SER A 218 -30.01 2.60 -27.06
CA SER A 218 -31.30 2.28 -27.70
C SER A 218 -32.22 3.50 -27.87
N THR A 219 -32.08 4.52 -27.02
CA THR A 219 -32.92 5.72 -27.04
C THR A 219 -32.06 6.97 -26.76
N PRO A 220 -32.53 8.18 -27.10
CA PRO A 220 -31.80 9.42 -26.77
C PRO A 220 -31.44 9.52 -25.28
N GLY A 221 -30.21 9.93 -24.98
CA GLY A 221 -29.67 10.00 -23.62
C GLY A 221 -29.09 8.69 -23.11
N ARG A 222 -29.41 7.54 -23.72
CA ARG A 222 -28.80 6.25 -23.34
C ARG A 222 -27.50 6.01 -24.10
N ASN A 223 -26.54 5.43 -23.40
CA ASN A 223 -25.19 5.21 -23.94
C ASN A 223 -24.75 3.76 -23.69
N ILE A 224 -23.98 3.22 -24.63
CA ILE A 224 -23.33 1.92 -24.51
C ILE A 224 -21.82 2.15 -24.44
N LEU A 225 -21.19 1.69 -23.35
CA LEU A 225 -19.75 1.70 -23.21
C LEU A 225 -19.19 0.35 -23.68
N ARG A 226 -18.40 0.38 -24.76
CA ARG A 226 -17.71 -0.80 -25.30
C ARG A 226 -16.26 -0.79 -24.85
N LEU A 227 -15.80 -1.90 -24.27
CA LEU A 227 -14.43 -2.09 -23.85
C LEU A 227 -13.80 -3.30 -24.53
N ILE A 228 -12.59 -3.11 -25.03
CA ILE A 228 -11.70 -4.18 -25.47
C ILE A 228 -10.55 -4.23 -24.50
N VAL A 229 -10.43 -5.33 -23.76
CA VAL A 229 -9.46 -5.50 -22.67
C VAL A 229 -8.45 -6.57 -23.08
N LYS A 230 -7.16 -6.29 -22.86
CA LYS A 230 -6.09 -7.27 -22.94
C LYS A 230 -5.56 -7.50 -21.52
N GLU A 231 -5.69 -8.73 -21.02
CA GLU A 231 -5.17 -9.11 -19.71
C GLU A 231 -3.65 -9.12 -19.70
N ALA A 232 -3.06 -8.74 -18.56
CA ALA A 232 -1.64 -8.90 -18.30
C ALA A 232 -1.28 -10.38 -18.05
N PRO A 233 -0.02 -10.80 -18.25
CA PRO A 233 0.45 -12.10 -17.78
C PRO A 233 0.16 -12.26 -16.29
N ALA A 234 -0.39 -13.42 -15.91
CA ALA A 234 -0.78 -13.63 -14.52
C ALA A 234 0.21 -14.50 -13.74
N PHE A 235 0.92 -15.38 -14.42
CA PHE A 235 1.90 -16.25 -13.80
C PHE A 235 3.29 -15.63 -13.84
N HIS A 236 3.95 -15.59 -12.69
CA HIS A 236 5.31 -15.08 -12.56
C HIS A 236 6.12 -16.07 -11.73
N ALA A 237 7.29 -16.42 -12.22
CA ALA A 237 8.24 -17.29 -11.56
C ALA A 237 9.65 -16.74 -11.72
N GLY A 238 10.50 -16.99 -10.76
CA GLY A 238 11.89 -16.58 -10.87
C GLY A 238 12.75 -17.11 -9.73
N ILE A 239 14.02 -16.78 -9.85
CA ILE A 239 15.05 -17.09 -8.86
C ILE A 239 15.80 -15.83 -8.48
N SER A 240 16.30 -15.78 -7.25
CA SER A 240 17.22 -14.71 -6.83
C SER A 240 18.40 -15.28 -6.06
N LEU A 241 19.51 -14.56 -6.15
CA LEU A 241 20.73 -14.81 -5.38
C LEU A 241 21.18 -13.48 -4.79
N GLU A 242 21.31 -13.43 -3.47
CA GLU A 242 21.68 -12.20 -2.76
C GLU A 242 22.53 -12.50 -1.52
N ASN A 243 23.37 -11.56 -1.12
CA ASN A 243 24.16 -11.70 0.09
C ASN A 243 23.69 -10.77 1.22
N ASN A 244 22.39 -10.56 1.33
CA ASN A 244 21.78 -9.59 2.26
C ASN A 244 21.46 -10.18 3.64
N GLN A 245 21.71 -11.47 3.88
CA GLN A 245 21.44 -12.12 5.15
C GLN A 245 22.56 -11.88 6.17
N SER A 246 22.23 -12.15 7.46
CA SER A 246 23.21 -12.07 8.53
C SER A 246 24.32 -13.09 8.38
N SER A 247 25.56 -12.72 8.65
CA SER A 247 26.71 -13.65 8.71
C SER A 247 26.46 -14.82 9.67
N SER A 248 25.68 -14.58 10.73
CA SER A 248 25.37 -15.62 11.73
C SER A 248 24.64 -16.84 11.15
N VAL A 249 23.91 -16.69 10.04
CA VAL A 249 23.18 -17.77 9.35
C VAL A 249 23.66 -17.98 7.91
N GLY A 250 24.72 -17.30 7.52
CA GLY A 250 25.26 -17.29 6.16
C GLY A 250 24.66 -16.18 5.31
N THR A 251 25.51 -15.33 4.76
CA THR A 251 25.09 -14.11 4.02
C THR A 251 24.43 -14.41 2.69
N LEU A 252 24.86 -15.48 1.99
CA LEU A 252 24.40 -15.82 0.65
C LEU A 252 23.09 -16.58 0.68
N GLN A 253 22.01 -15.93 0.23
CA GLN A 253 20.69 -16.53 0.08
C GLN A 253 20.35 -16.80 -1.38
N SER A 254 19.90 -18.02 -1.65
CA SER A 254 19.26 -18.39 -2.92
C SER A 254 17.75 -18.50 -2.66
N SER A 255 16.92 -17.87 -3.51
CA SER A 255 15.48 -17.95 -3.39
C SER A 255 14.82 -18.34 -4.70
N VAL A 256 13.67 -19.02 -4.59
CA VAL A 256 12.74 -19.30 -5.68
C VAL A 256 11.41 -18.66 -5.31
N PHE A 257 10.79 -17.94 -6.23
CA PHE A 257 9.50 -17.33 -6.04
C PHE A 257 8.53 -17.68 -7.16
N LEU A 258 7.27 -17.84 -6.79
CA LEU A 258 6.15 -18.08 -7.70
C LEU A 258 5.02 -17.13 -7.31
N SER A 259 4.34 -16.53 -8.28
CA SER A 259 3.10 -15.82 -8.03
C SER A 259 2.12 -15.98 -9.18
N HIS A 260 0.83 -15.90 -8.85
CA HIS A 260 -0.24 -15.88 -9.82
C HIS A 260 -1.20 -14.74 -9.50
N ASP A 261 -1.24 -13.77 -10.38
CA ASP A 261 -2.16 -12.65 -10.32
C ASP A 261 -3.47 -13.07 -10.99
N ASN A 262 -4.57 -13.14 -10.23
CA ASN A 262 -5.87 -13.62 -10.68
C ASN A 262 -6.02 -15.17 -10.72
N LEU A 263 -5.73 -15.84 -9.61
CA LEU A 263 -5.79 -17.31 -9.49
C LEU A 263 -7.22 -17.85 -9.68
N LEU A 264 -8.22 -17.22 -9.07
CA LEU A 264 -9.63 -17.63 -9.08
C LEU A 264 -10.51 -16.75 -9.98
N GLY A 265 -9.95 -15.79 -10.68
CA GLY A 265 -10.67 -14.90 -11.58
C GLY A 265 -11.27 -13.66 -10.92
N PHE A 266 -11.07 -13.45 -9.62
CA PHE A 266 -11.59 -12.28 -8.90
C PHE A 266 -10.61 -11.10 -8.89
N GLY A 267 -9.42 -11.24 -9.50
CA GLY A 267 -8.31 -10.33 -9.37
C GLY A 267 -7.52 -10.58 -8.09
N ASP A 268 -7.59 -11.79 -7.59
CA ASP A 268 -6.89 -12.29 -6.42
C ASP A 268 -5.44 -12.63 -6.74
N ARG A 269 -4.55 -12.44 -5.79
CA ARG A 269 -3.13 -12.73 -5.94
C ARG A 269 -2.67 -13.78 -4.94
N PHE A 270 -2.00 -14.79 -5.44
CA PHE A 270 -1.31 -15.81 -4.65
C PHE A 270 0.18 -15.72 -4.88
N SER A 271 1.00 -15.85 -3.84
CA SER A 271 2.44 -15.92 -3.97
C SER A 271 3.07 -16.88 -2.96
N LEU A 272 4.13 -17.54 -3.40
CA LEU A 272 4.99 -18.42 -2.61
C LEU A 272 6.45 -18.03 -2.82
N GLU A 273 7.23 -18.13 -1.76
CA GLU A 273 8.67 -17.93 -1.80
C GLU A 273 9.38 -18.91 -0.87
N TYR A 274 10.47 -19.48 -1.34
CA TYR A 274 11.38 -20.27 -0.56
C TYR A 274 12.78 -19.69 -0.70
N GLY A 275 13.41 -19.37 0.43
CA GLY A 275 14.77 -18.86 0.51
C GLY A 275 15.65 -19.74 1.40
N ARG A 276 16.90 -19.93 1.01
CA ARG A 276 17.88 -20.74 1.74
C ARG A 276 19.24 -20.09 1.77
N THR A 277 19.86 -20.09 2.96
CA THR A 277 21.29 -19.89 3.16
C THR A 277 21.92 -21.19 3.72
N GLU A 278 23.17 -21.15 4.15
CA GLU A 278 23.82 -22.27 4.81
C GLU A 278 23.15 -22.62 6.15
N GLY A 279 22.77 -21.60 6.95
CA GLY A 279 22.17 -21.75 8.27
C GLY A 279 20.70 -21.34 8.35
N LEU A 280 20.01 -21.01 7.25
CA LEU A 280 18.63 -20.49 7.31
C LEU A 280 17.79 -21.09 6.17
N ASN A 281 16.57 -21.52 6.50
CA ASN A 281 15.52 -21.78 5.53
C ASN A 281 14.31 -20.91 5.86
N VAL A 282 13.77 -20.22 4.84
CA VAL A 282 12.58 -19.36 4.94
C VAL A 282 11.54 -19.82 3.94
N TYR A 283 10.31 -19.98 4.40
CA TYR A 283 9.14 -20.25 3.56
C TYR A 283 8.12 -19.15 3.80
N SER A 284 7.60 -18.56 2.75
CA SER A 284 6.52 -17.58 2.86
C SER A 284 5.45 -17.83 1.81
N GLY A 285 4.19 -17.62 2.21
CA GLY A 285 3.04 -17.67 1.32
C GLY A 285 2.11 -16.52 1.62
N SER A 286 1.51 -15.94 0.58
CA SER A 286 0.49 -14.90 0.77
C SER A 286 -0.65 -15.05 -0.22
N TYR A 287 -1.83 -14.61 0.20
CA TYR A 287 -3.02 -14.53 -0.62
C TYR A 287 -3.72 -13.19 -0.39
N SER A 288 -4.01 -12.49 -1.47
CA SER A 288 -4.72 -11.20 -1.45
C SER A 288 -5.97 -11.31 -2.29
N LEU A 289 -7.12 -10.96 -1.72
CA LEU A 289 -8.43 -11.01 -2.36
C LEU A 289 -9.07 -9.62 -2.39
N PRO A 290 -9.41 -9.06 -3.57
CA PRO A 290 -10.21 -7.86 -3.66
C PRO A 290 -11.62 -8.08 -3.10
N LEU A 291 -12.06 -7.21 -2.19
CA LEU A 291 -13.37 -7.29 -1.54
C LEU A 291 -14.43 -6.44 -2.23
N ASN A 292 -14.01 -5.34 -2.87
CA ASN A 292 -14.93 -4.39 -3.49
C ASN A 292 -14.30 -3.63 -4.66
N ALA A 293 -15.12 -2.85 -5.36
CA ALA A 293 -14.70 -2.06 -6.53
C ALA A 293 -13.72 -0.91 -6.19
N ASN A 294 -13.71 -0.43 -4.95
CA ASN A 294 -12.76 0.57 -4.46
C ASN A 294 -11.40 -0.03 -4.06
N ASN A 295 -11.12 -1.28 -4.46
CA ASN A 295 -9.89 -2.00 -4.13
C ASN A 295 -9.66 -2.20 -2.62
N GLY A 296 -10.74 -2.35 -1.83
CA GLY A 296 -10.64 -2.98 -0.54
C GLY A 296 -10.10 -4.39 -0.70
N THR A 297 -9.13 -4.81 0.12
CA THR A 297 -8.46 -6.13 0.03
C THR A 297 -8.44 -6.84 1.36
N LEU A 298 -8.64 -8.15 1.33
CA LEU A 298 -8.31 -9.08 2.40
C LEU A 298 -6.94 -9.68 2.09
N ASN A 299 -6.03 -9.66 3.05
CA ASN A 299 -4.68 -10.19 2.92
C ASN A 299 -4.45 -11.27 3.97
N LEU A 300 -3.97 -12.42 3.52
CA LEU A 300 -3.52 -13.53 4.36
C LEU A 300 -2.04 -13.74 4.10
N ARG A 301 -1.24 -13.91 5.14
CA ARG A 301 0.18 -14.21 5.04
C ARG A 301 0.57 -15.25 6.08
N TYR A 302 1.37 -16.19 5.65
CA TYR A 302 2.06 -17.12 6.53
C TYR A 302 3.52 -17.18 6.16
N SER A 303 4.40 -17.09 7.16
CA SER A 303 5.83 -17.35 6.97
C SER A 303 6.39 -18.18 8.12
N THR A 304 7.36 -19.01 7.81
CA THR A 304 8.11 -19.78 8.80
C THR A 304 9.57 -19.81 8.41
N ASN A 305 10.43 -19.78 9.41
CA ASN A 305 11.87 -19.91 9.24
C ASN A 305 12.47 -20.90 10.25
N ASN A 306 13.54 -21.55 9.84
CA ASN A 306 14.37 -22.37 10.69
C ASN A 306 15.81 -21.93 10.50
N SER A 307 16.48 -21.56 11.59
CA SER A 307 17.86 -21.11 11.51
C SER A 307 18.77 -21.88 12.47
N LYS A 308 20.02 -22.01 12.09
CA LYS A 308 21.14 -22.48 12.90
C LYS A 308 22.29 -21.49 12.77
N ILE A 309 22.86 -21.08 13.91
CA ILE A 309 24.04 -20.21 13.91
C ILE A 309 25.25 -21.02 13.44
N ILE A 310 25.94 -20.49 12.44
CA ILE A 310 27.12 -21.12 11.78
C ILE A 310 28.38 -20.28 11.93
N GLU A 311 28.28 -19.08 12.50
CA GLU A 311 29.35 -18.13 12.67
C GLU A 311 30.21 -18.46 13.89
N ALA A 312 31.54 -18.43 13.74
CA ALA A 312 32.47 -18.56 14.87
C ALA A 312 32.39 -17.32 15.79
N PRO A 313 32.56 -17.48 17.12
CA PRO A 313 32.76 -18.70 17.89
C PRO A 313 31.47 -19.41 18.33
N PHE A 314 30.28 -19.00 17.81
CA PHE A 314 28.97 -19.47 18.27
C PHE A 314 28.52 -20.77 17.65
N GLN A 315 29.16 -21.22 16.55
CA GLN A 315 28.78 -22.39 15.79
C GLN A 315 28.76 -23.68 16.63
N ASP A 316 29.70 -23.81 17.59
CA ASP A 316 29.84 -25.00 18.44
C ASP A 316 28.79 -25.03 19.58
N LEU A 317 28.07 -23.94 19.79
CA LEU A 317 27.01 -23.85 20.78
C LEU A 317 25.69 -24.47 20.29
N GLY A 318 25.59 -24.94 19.05
CA GLY A 318 24.37 -25.56 18.51
C GLY A 318 23.13 -24.68 18.66
N ILE A 319 23.28 -23.36 18.48
CA ILE A 319 22.17 -22.40 18.64
C ILE A 319 21.24 -22.49 17.45
N ARG A 320 19.94 -22.70 17.72
CA ARG A 320 18.89 -22.79 16.70
C ARG A 320 17.71 -21.87 17.03
N SER A 321 17.00 -21.44 16.00
CA SER A 321 15.77 -20.67 16.15
C SER A 321 14.73 -21.10 15.12
N ASN A 322 13.47 -21.20 15.56
CA ASN A 322 12.32 -21.47 14.69
C ASN A 322 11.32 -20.33 14.84
N GLY A 323 11.06 -19.62 13.75
CA GLY A 323 10.11 -18.53 13.70
C GLY A 323 8.86 -18.87 12.89
N GLN A 324 7.71 -18.37 13.32
CA GLN A 324 6.43 -18.46 12.60
C GLN A 324 5.69 -17.15 12.71
N THR A 325 5.11 -16.72 11.61
CA THR A 325 4.22 -15.54 11.56
C THR A 325 3.00 -15.87 10.73
N PHE A 326 1.84 -15.64 11.30
CA PHE A 326 0.56 -15.64 10.59
C PHE A 326 -0.04 -14.25 10.68
N SER A 327 -0.49 -13.73 9.56
CA SER A 327 -1.13 -12.41 9.47
C SER A 327 -2.43 -12.51 8.67
N ILE A 328 -3.48 -11.91 9.20
CA ILE A 328 -4.73 -11.66 8.49
C ILE A 328 -5.05 -10.17 8.60
N GLY A 329 -5.41 -9.54 7.49
CA GLY A 329 -5.69 -8.11 7.53
C GLY A 329 -6.57 -7.64 6.39
N VAL A 330 -7.20 -6.50 6.62
CA VAL A 330 -7.99 -5.80 5.62
C VAL A 330 -7.38 -4.42 5.38
N ARG A 331 -7.38 -4.00 4.12
CA ARG A 331 -6.99 -2.66 3.69
C ARG A 331 -8.08 -2.08 2.82
N GLN A 332 -8.52 -0.85 3.12
CA GLN A 332 -9.56 -0.15 2.39
C GLN A 332 -9.07 1.23 1.94
N PRO A 333 -8.90 1.47 0.64
CA PRO A 333 -8.77 2.82 0.11
C PRO A 333 -10.04 3.62 0.38
N LEU A 334 -9.90 4.79 1.00
CA LEU A 334 -10.96 5.76 1.25
C LEU A 334 -11.05 6.77 0.12
N THR A 335 -9.90 7.18 -0.40
CA THR A 335 -9.79 7.97 -1.64
C THR A 335 -8.83 7.29 -2.59
N ARG A 336 -9.16 7.28 -3.89
CA ARG A 336 -8.31 6.71 -4.93
C ARG A 336 -8.47 7.45 -6.24
N SER A 337 -7.36 7.88 -6.77
CA SER A 337 -7.20 8.44 -8.11
C SER A 337 -5.86 8.02 -8.69
N ILE A 338 -5.56 8.40 -9.91
CA ILE A 338 -4.22 8.17 -10.50
C ILE A 338 -3.12 8.95 -9.77
N THR A 339 -3.46 10.08 -9.18
CA THR A 339 -2.50 10.97 -8.50
C THR A 339 -2.47 10.78 -6.98
N ASN A 340 -3.56 10.40 -6.37
CA ASN A 340 -3.65 10.35 -4.91
C ASN A 340 -4.37 9.08 -4.44
N GLU A 341 -3.84 8.48 -3.38
CA GLU A 341 -4.50 7.38 -2.68
C GLU A 341 -4.31 7.57 -1.16
N PHE A 342 -5.40 7.46 -0.42
CA PHE A 342 -5.39 7.34 1.03
C PHE A 342 -6.16 6.09 1.43
N ALA A 343 -5.51 5.21 2.19
CA ALA A 343 -6.10 3.96 2.65
C ALA A 343 -5.88 3.77 4.14
N ILE A 344 -6.80 3.05 4.76
CA ILE A 344 -6.69 2.56 6.13
C ILE A 344 -6.67 1.04 6.13
N GLY A 345 -6.11 0.44 7.16
CA GLY A 345 -6.15 -1.00 7.31
C GLY A 345 -5.96 -1.46 8.74
N LEU A 346 -6.33 -2.70 8.97
CA LEU A 346 -6.20 -3.39 10.23
C LEU A 346 -5.66 -4.79 9.99
N ASN A 347 -4.57 -5.16 10.67
CA ASN A 347 -3.99 -6.50 10.66
C ASN A 347 -4.02 -7.11 12.06
N LEU A 348 -4.24 -8.41 12.12
CA LEU A 348 -3.95 -9.26 13.27
C LEU A 348 -2.73 -10.11 12.92
N ASP A 349 -1.65 -9.94 13.69
CA ASP A 349 -0.41 -10.70 13.54
C ASP A 349 -0.24 -11.64 14.73
N LEU A 350 -0.02 -12.91 14.45
CA LEU A 350 0.37 -13.95 15.40
C LEU A 350 1.82 -14.32 15.10
N ARG A 351 2.74 -13.96 15.99
CA ARG A 351 4.17 -14.23 15.85
C ARG A 351 4.64 -15.16 16.93
N ARG A 352 5.47 -16.13 16.58
CA ARG A 352 6.08 -17.05 17.51
C ARG A 352 7.54 -17.27 17.14
N SER A 353 8.40 -17.28 18.15
CA SER A 353 9.80 -17.71 18.04
C SER A 353 10.11 -18.72 19.11
N ARG A 354 10.94 -19.69 18.76
CA ARG A 354 11.54 -20.66 19.71
C ARG A 354 13.04 -20.69 19.48
N THR A 355 13.79 -20.60 20.57
CA THR A 355 15.25 -20.64 20.55
C THR A 355 15.78 -21.78 21.40
N PHE A 356 16.89 -22.36 20.95
CA PHE A 356 17.52 -23.52 21.56
C PHE A 356 19.02 -23.32 21.66
N LEU A 357 19.61 -23.94 22.67
CA LEU A 357 21.04 -24.07 22.89
C LEU A 357 21.40 -25.57 22.84
N LEU A 358 22.61 -25.91 22.40
CA LEU A 358 23.07 -27.30 22.24
C LEU A 358 22.08 -28.15 21.42
N ASP A 359 21.63 -27.58 20.32
CA ASP A 359 20.65 -28.10 19.36
C ASP A 359 19.20 -28.22 19.88
N ASP A 360 18.96 -28.75 21.09
CA ASP A 360 17.60 -29.10 21.54
C ASP A 360 17.18 -28.55 22.90
N ILE A 361 18.08 -27.89 23.65
CA ILE A 361 17.73 -27.34 24.97
C ILE A 361 17.03 -26.00 24.79
N PRO A 362 15.74 -25.86 25.17
CA PRO A 362 15.06 -24.58 25.12
C PRO A 362 15.81 -23.53 25.95
N PHE A 363 16.15 -22.40 25.35
CA PHE A 363 16.95 -21.37 26.02
C PHE A 363 16.56 -19.97 25.56
N SER A 364 16.36 -19.04 26.51
CA SER A 364 16.04 -17.64 26.22
C SER A 364 17.34 -16.81 26.17
N PHE A 365 17.68 -16.31 24.99
CA PHE A 365 18.86 -15.46 24.79
C PHE A 365 18.60 -14.01 25.14
N SER A 366 17.33 -13.57 25.22
CA SER A 366 16.92 -12.23 25.63
C SER A 366 16.00 -12.30 26.85
N GLU A 367 15.82 -11.15 27.47
CA GLU A 367 14.85 -10.96 28.53
C GLU A 367 13.41 -10.96 27.96
N GLY A 368 12.48 -11.61 28.66
CA GLY A 368 11.06 -11.69 28.31
C GLY A 368 10.56 -13.06 27.87
N PRO A 369 11.19 -13.76 26.92
CA PRO A 369 10.80 -15.12 26.57
C PRO A 369 10.94 -16.12 27.73
N LYS A 370 10.05 -17.13 27.80
CA LYS A 370 10.09 -18.21 28.78
C LYS A 370 10.49 -19.51 28.08
N ASP A 371 11.50 -20.20 28.58
CA ASP A 371 12.00 -21.45 28.01
C ASP A 371 12.25 -21.35 26.49
N GLY A 372 12.91 -20.28 26.08
CA GLY A 372 13.18 -19.99 24.67
C GLY A 372 11.96 -19.63 23.82
N ILE A 373 10.76 -19.51 24.41
CA ILE A 373 9.53 -19.24 23.65
C ILE A 373 9.12 -17.79 23.82
N SER A 374 8.96 -17.11 22.68
CA SER A 374 8.38 -15.77 22.55
C SER A 374 7.15 -15.83 21.67
N LYS A 375 6.02 -15.32 22.13
CA LYS A 375 4.77 -15.22 21.38
C LYS A 375 4.21 -13.83 21.48
N VAL A 376 3.84 -13.25 20.34
CA VAL A 376 3.23 -11.93 20.23
C VAL A 376 1.94 -12.04 19.44
N THR A 377 0.87 -11.48 19.98
CA THR A 377 -0.39 -11.23 19.27
C THR A 377 -0.58 -9.73 19.19
N ALA A 378 -0.55 -9.18 17.99
CA ALA A 378 -0.62 -7.74 17.78
C ALA A 378 -1.73 -7.34 16.81
N LEU A 379 -2.55 -6.37 17.22
CA LEU A 379 -3.46 -5.63 16.34
C LEU A 379 -2.72 -4.41 15.81
N ARG A 380 -2.67 -4.26 14.46
CA ARG A 380 -1.97 -3.15 13.80
C ARG A 380 -2.94 -2.36 12.97
N PHE A 381 -3.25 -1.16 13.42
CA PHE A 381 -3.98 -0.17 12.64
C PHE A 381 -2.98 0.67 11.85
N PHE A 382 -3.19 0.80 10.54
CA PHE A 382 -2.31 1.60 9.70
C PHE A 382 -3.06 2.51 8.73
N GLN A 383 -2.39 3.60 8.37
CA GLN A 383 -2.81 4.55 7.36
C GLN A 383 -1.70 4.62 6.30
N ASP A 384 -2.08 4.47 5.04
CA ASP A 384 -1.21 4.63 3.87
C ASP A 384 -1.65 5.85 3.10
N TRP A 385 -0.71 6.69 2.75
CA TRP A 385 -0.93 7.82 1.86
C TRP A 385 0.11 7.84 0.74
N VAL A 386 -0.35 8.05 -0.49
CA VAL A 386 0.50 8.19 -1.67
C VAL A 386 0.00 9.38 -2.48
N ASP A 387 0.92 10.28 -2.83
CA ASP A 387 0.69 11.40 -3.72
C ASP A 387 1.66 11.34 -4.91
N ARG A 388 1.11 11.37 -6.12
CA ARG A 388 1.85 11.27 -7.38
C ARG A 388 1.57 12.53 -8.19
N SER A 389 2.55 13.38 -8.33
CA SER A 389 2.51 14.51 -9.25
C SER A 389 3.50 14.29 -10.40
N SER A 390 3.48 15.17 -11.40
CA SER A 390 4.42 15.11 -12.55
C SER A 390 5.89 15.28 -12.14
N ASN A 391 6.14 15.89 -10.98
CA ASN A 391 7.48 16.25 -10.52
C ASN A 391 7.90 15.56 -9.21
N ARG A 392 7.04 14.73 -8.59
CA ARG A 392 7.39 13.98 -7.39
C ARG A 392 6.39 12.86 -7.10
N VAL A 393 6.86 11.85 -6.39
CA VAL A 393 5.99 10.86 -5.73
C VAL A 393 6.33 10.84 -4.26
N LEU A 394 5.32 10.99 -3.42
CA LEU A 394 5.44 10.88 -1.96
C LEU A 394 4.64 9.69 -1.48
N ALA A 395 5.18 8.95 -0.50
CA ALA A 395 4.43 7.94 0.20
C ALA A 395 4.71 8.02 1.70
N ALA A 396 3.67 7.82 2.48
CA ALA A 396 3.77 7.75 3.93
C ALA A 396 2.94 6.59 4.48
N ARG A 397 3.45 5.96 5.52
CA ARG A 397 2.72 5.01 6.35
C ARG A 397 2.84 5.42 7.80
N SER A 398 1.72 5.40 8.51
CA SER A 398 1.64 5.50 9.97
C SER A 398 0.98 4.24 10.49
N GLN A 399 1.61 3.53 11.44
CA GLN A 399 1.11 2.29 11.99
C GLN A 399 1.17 2.31 13.51
N PHE A 400 0.05 2.05 14.15
CA PHE A 400 -0.08 1.80 15.58
C PHE A 400 -0.20 0.30 15.79
N SER A 401 0.64 -0.26 16.67
CA SER A 401 0.64 -1.68 17.00
C SER A 401 0.32 -1.85 18.48
N LEU A 402 -0.76 -2.58 18.74
CA LEU A 402 -1.22 -2.91 20.09
C LEU A 402 -1.00 -4.41 20.32
N GLY A 403 -0.02 -4.75 21.16
CA GLY A 403 0.17 -6.10 21.66
C GLY A 403 -0.90 -6.45 22.67
N ILE A 404 -1.56 -7.60 22.51
CA ILE A 404 -2.67 -8.03 23.33
C ILE A 404 -2.41 -9.41 23.96
N ASN A 405 -2.95 -9.63 25.15
CA ASN A 405 -2.92 -10.94 25.84
C ASN A 405 -3.97 -11.88 25.22
N ALA A 406 -3.62 -12.45 24.07
CA ALA A 406 -4.47 -13.43 23.38
C ALA A 406 -3.58 -14.48 22.69
N PHE A 407 -4.13 -15.66 22.41
CA PHE A 407 -3.45 -16.77 21.71
C PHE A 407 -2.11 -17.16 22.38
N ASP A 408 -2.10 -17.23 23.72
CA ASP A 408 -0.94 -17.54 24.56
C ASP A 408 0.24 -16.57 24.39
N ALA A 409 -0.02 -15.29 24.19
CA ALA A 409 1.03 -14.27 24.14
C ALA A 409 1.91 -14.33 25.38
N THR A 410 3.20 -14.09 25.20
CA THR A 410 4.17 -14.02 26.31
C THR A 410 3.83 -12.83 27.20
N ILE A 411 3.43 -13.10 28.45
CA ILE A 411 3.07 -12.07 29.44
C ILE A 411 4.02 -12.15 30.62
N ASN A 412 4.57 -11.00 30.97
CA ASN A 412 5.49 -10.82 32.09
C ASN A 412 4.96 -9.73 33.04
N SER A 413 5.48 -9.72 34.27
CA SER A 413 5.18 -8.67 35.25
C SER A 413 6.33 -7.66 35.34
N GLY A 414 6.01 -6.41 35.68
CA GLY A 414 7.00 -5.35 35.83
C GLY A 414 7.46 -4.74 34.50
N ASN A 415 8.68 -4.26 34.46
CA ASN A 415 9.27 -3.60 33.28
C ASN A 415 10.09 -4.57 32.41
N VAL A 416 9.66 -5.83 32.34
CA VAL A 416 10.25 -6.89 31.52
C VAL A 416 9.55 -6.88 30.15
N PRO A 417 10.28 -7.02 29.03
CA PRO A 417 9.66 -7.11 27.70
C PRO A 417 8.60 -8.21 27.65
N ASP A 418 7.41 -7.88 27.14
CA ASP A 418 6.31 -8.82 27.01
C ASP A 418 5.49 -8.61 25.71
N GLY A 419 4.43 -9.39 25.55
CA GLY A 419 3.53 -9.30 24.41
C GLY A 419 2.49 -8.18 24.51
N GLN A 420 2.41 -7.46 25.65
CA GLN A 420 1.52 -6.30 25.81
C GLN A 420 2.31 -5.01 25.64
N PHE A 421 2.09 -4.34 24.55
CA PHE A 421 2.80 -3.10 24.21
C PHE A 421 1.95 -2.18 23.35
N LEU A 422 2.30 -0.92 23.30
CA LEU A 422 1.83 0.04 22.32
C LEU A 422 3.04 0.69 21.64
N SER A 423 3.15 0.49 20.32
CA SER A 423 4.20 1.12 19.53
C SER A 423 3.60 1.84 18.32
N TRP A 424 4.32 2.88 17.88
CA TRP A 424 4.05 3.59 16.63
C TRP A 424 5.24 3.48 15.70
N LEU A 425 4.98 3.14 14.43
CA LEU A 425 5.95 3.11 13.34
C LEU A 425 5.52 4.12 12.27
N GLY A 426 6.36 5.11 12.00
CA GLY A 426 6.21 6.05 10.90
C GLY A 426 7.19 5.74 9.79
N GLN A 427 6.75 5.78 8.53
CA GLN A 427 7.60 5.62 7.34
C GLN A 427 7.24 6.68 6.32
N PHE A 428 8.25 7.26 5.70
CA PHE A 428 8.10 8.24 4.64
C PHE A 428 9.11 7.97 3.52
N GLN A 429 8.66 8.10 2.28
CA GLN A 429 9.49 7.98 1.09
C GLN A 429 9.14 9.08 0.09
N SER A 430 10.15 9.67 -0.52
CA SER A 430 10.02 10.66 -1.58
C SER A 430 10.86 10.27 -2.78
N VAL A 431 10.28 10.33 -3.97
CA VAL A 431 10.96 10.16 -5.26
C VAL A 431 10.81 11.47 -6.02
N GLN A 432 11.90 12.19 -6.23
CA GLN A 432 11.90 13.51 -6.85
C GLN A 432 12.89 13.56 -8.02
N PRO A 433 12.43 13.77 -9.26
CA PRO A 433 13.30 14.14 -10.37
C PRO A 433 14.00 15.47 -10.09
N LEU A 434 15.32 15.47 -10.04
CA LEU A 434 16.14 16.69 -9.93
C LEU A 434 16.47 17.25 -11.31
N SER A 435 16.48 16.40 -12.31
CA SER A 435 16.63 16.74 -13.72
C SER A 435 15.92 15.67 -14.57
N PRO A 436 15.80 15.84 -15.88
CA PRO A 436 15.20 14.82 -16.77
C PRO A 436 15.83 13.42 -16.66
N ARG A 437 17.03 13.32 -16.10
CA ARG A 437 17.78 12.06 -16.01
C ARG A 437 18.18 11.67 -14.60
N VAL A 438 18.10 12.55 -13.61
CA VAL A 438 18.56 12.28 -12.24
C VAL A 438 17.38 12.32 -11.29
N VAL A 439 17.23 11.28 -10.49
CA VAL A 439 16.17 11.16 -9.49
C VAL A 439 16.78 11.07 -8.11
N LEU A 440 16.26 11.82 -7.16
CA LEU A 440 16.55 11.70 -5.74
C LEU A 440 15.47 10.83 -5.08
N LEU A 441 15.91 9.77 -4.45
CA LEU A 441 15.13 8.97 -3.51
C LEU A 441 15.53 9.37 -2.09
N SER A 442 14.55 9.75 -1.28
CA SER A 442 14.72 10.03 0.14
C SER A 442 13.83 9.10 0.95
N ARG A 443 14.33 8.56 2.05
CA ARG A 443 13.57 7.70 2.97
C ARG A 443 13.79 8.12 4.41
N LEU A 444 12.75 7.99 5.21
CA LEU A 444 12.76 8.21 6.65
C LEU A 444 11.85 7.18 7.30
N ALA A 445 12.29 6.56 8.38
CA ALA A 445 11.43 5.71 9.20
C ALA A 445 11.79 5.87 10.67
N GLY A 446 10.81 5.64 11.56
CA GLY A 446 11.05 5.70 12.99
C GLY A 446 10.01 4.93 13.77
N GLN A 447 10.45 4.30 14.85
CA GLN A 447 9.62 3.58 15.81
C GLN A 447 9.77 4.17 17.21
N VAL A 448 8.64 4.31 17.89
CA VAL A 448 8.59 4.61 19.32
C VAL A 448 7.61 3.68 20.02
N THR A 449 7.88 3.37 21.29
CA THR A 449 7.06 2.46 22.10
C THR A 449 6.87 3.02 23.51
N LEU A 450 5.84 2.55 24.21
CA LEU A 450 5.59 2.95 25.60
C LEU A 450 6.17 1.95 26.63
N SER A 451 6.61 0.79 26.18
CA SER A 451 7.18 -0.27 27.02
C SER A 451 8.33 -0.99 26.30
N PRO A 452 9.21 -1.69 27.02
CA PRO A 452 10.23 -2.53 26.43
C PRO A 452 9.59 -3.61 25.55
N LEU A 453 10.20 -3.91 24.40
CA LEU A 453 9.66 -4.83 23.40
C LEU A 453 10.37 -6.18 23.41
N LEU A 454 9.60 -7.25 23.20
CA LEU A 454 10.17 -8.54 22.81
C LEU A 454 10.96 -8.39 21.50
N SER A 455 12.00 -9.19 21.30
CA SER A 455 12.89 -9.11 20.12
C SER A 455 12.13 -9.15 18.78
N LEU A 456 10.98 -9.82 18.74
CA LEU A 456 10.11 -9.89 17.56
C LEU A 456 9.53 -8.53 17.12
N GLU A 457 9.50 -7.52 17.99
CA GLU A 457 8.88 -6.21 17.76
C GLU A 457 9.87 -5.05 17.75
N ARG A 458 11.17 -5.33 17.99
CA ARG A 458 12.22 -4.30 18.05
C ARG A 458 12.55 -3.71 16.69
N PHE A 459 13.02 -2.48 16.71
CA PHE A 459 13.53 -1.77 15.54
C PHE A 459 14.99 -2.16 15.28
N SER A 460 15.31 -2.45 14.02
CA SER A 460 16.66 -2.88 13.63
C SER A 460 17.28 -1.96 12.59
N LEU A 461 18.59 -1.73 12.72
CA LEU A 461 19.42 -0.93 11.83
C LEU A 461 20.66 -1.72 11.43
N GLY A 462 21.13 -1.48 10.21
CA GLY A 462 22.22 -2.22 9.57
C GLY A 462 21.69 -3.22 8.55
N GLY A 463 22.45 -3.43 7.49
CA GLY A 463 22.09 -4.29 6.36
C GLY A 463 21.57 -3.54 5.15
N ALA A 464 21.25 -4.29 4.09
CA ALA A 464 20.90 -3.77 2.76
C ALA A 464 19.67 -2.85 2.75
N ASP A 465 18.72 -3.09 3.63
CA ASP A 465 17.44 -2.39 3.65
C ASP A 465 17.42 -1.14 4.53
N THR A 466 18.40 -0.98 5.43
CA THR A 466 18.43 0.12 6.39
C THR A 466 19.69 0.99 6.24
N VAL A 467 20.78 0.68 6.93
CA VAL A 467 22.06 1.39 6.84
C VAL A 467 23.09 0.46 6.20
N ARG A 468 23.29 0.65 4.90
CA ARG A 468 24.17 -0.20 4.07
C ARG A 468 25.63 -0.10 4.51
N GLY A 469 26.40 -1.16 4.30
CA GLY A 469 27.80 -1.23 4.71
C GLY A 469 28.04 -1.82 6.11
N TYR A 470 27.01 -1.88 6.93
CA TYR A 470 27.00 -2.62 8.20
C TYR A 470 26.37 -4.00 8.03
N ARG A 471 26.65 -4.91 8.95
CA ARG A 471 25.99 -6.22 9.01
C ARG A 471 24.49 -6.05 9.28
N GLN A 472 23.72 -7.05 8.90
CA GLN A 472 22.29 -7.11 9.18
C GLN A 472 22.03 -7.08 10.70
N ASN A 473 21.08 -6.22 11.15
CA ASN A 473 20.71 -6.04 12.55
C ASN A 473 21.89 -5.60 13.46
N GLN A 474 22.77 -4.71 12.97
CA GLN A 474 23.88 -4.18 13.75
C GLN A 474 23.44 -3.49 15.04
N VAL A 475 22.32 -2.76 14.97
CA VAL A 475 21.66 -2.13 16.12
C VAL A 475 20.24 -2.65 16.20
N VAL A 476 19.87 -3.18 17.39
CA VAL A 476 18.51 -3.66 17.69
C VAL A 476 18.02 -2.97 18.95
N SER A 477 16.90 -2.27 18.88
CA SER A 477 16.43 -1.39 19.96
C SER A 477 14.90 -1.28 19.99
N ASP A 478 14.36 -0.81 21.12
CA ASP A 478 12.92 -0.59 21.28
C ASP A 478 12.44 0.59 20.44
N HIS A 479 13.25 1.65 20.41
CA HIS A 479 13.02 2.86 19.61
C HIS A 479 14.10 3.00 18.56
N GLY A 480 13.78 3.67 17.47
CA GLY A 480 14.78 4.01 16.47
C GLY A 480 14.29 4.99 15.43
N ILE A 481 15.25 5.58 14.77
CA ILE A 481 15.03 6.42 13.59
C ILE A 481 16.09 6.10 12.56
N LEU A 482 15.70 6.03 11.30
CA LEU A 482 16.60 5.86 10.16
C LEU A 482 16.27 6.86 9.06
N GLY A 483 17.28 7.28 8.32
CA GLY A 483 17.12 8.10 7.14
C GLY A 483 18.13 7.73 6.07
N GLY A 484 17.81 8.04 4.82
CA GLY A 484 18.71 7.82 3.71
C GLY A 484 18.35 8.62 2.48
N PHE A 485 19.38 8.94 1.71
CA PHE A 485 19.28 9.61 0.42
C PHE A 485 20.01 8.79 -0.63
N GLU A 486 19.43 8.65 -1.80
CA GLU A 486 20.02 7.95 -2.93
C GLU A 486 19.75 8.72 -4.21
N LEU A 487 20.80 9.01 -4.98
CA LEU A 487 20.66 9.57 -6.31
C LEU A 487 20.64 8.41 -7.32
N GLN A 488 19.68 8.44 -8.24
CA GLN A 488 19.61 7.50 -9.35
C GLN A 488 20.05 8.23 -10.61
N VAL A 489 21.23 7.85 -11.11
CA VAL A 489 21.90 8.49 -12.25
C VAL A 489 22.01 7.48 -13.39
N PRO A 490 21.21 7.58 -14.46
CA PRO A 490 21.33 6.69 -15.61
C PRO A 490 22.67 6.87 -16.32
N LEU A 491 23.33 5.76 -16.60
CA LEU A 491 24.60 5.73 -17.35
C LEU A 491 24.40 5.44 -18.85
N THR A 492 23.18 5.01 -19.22
CA THR A 492 22.81 4.69 -20.61
C THR A 492 21.70 5.60 -21.11
N LYS A 493 21.43 5.58 -22.44
CA LYS A 493 20.31 6.34 -23.03
C LYS A 493 18.97 5.89 -22.47
N ASN A 494 18.76 4.58 -22.34
CA ASN A 494 17.61 4.03 -21.63
C ASN A 494 17.93 4.04 -20.12
N PRO A 495 17.21 4.82 -19.30
CA PRO A 495 17.50 4.99 -17.89
C PRO A 495 17.37 3.71 -17.06
N ASP A 496 16.63 2.72 -17.54
CA ASP A 496 16.37 1.48 -16.80
C ASP A 496 17.49 0.43 -16.96
N ILE A 497 18.30 0.50 -18.02
CA ILE A 497 19.30 -0.53 -18.31
C ILE A 497 20.46 -0.49 -17.33
N LEU A 498 21.01 0.68 -17.05
CA LEU A 498 22.15 0.84 -16.13
C LEU A 498 22.09 2.17 -15.40
N GLN A 499 22.12 2.10 -14.07
CA GLN A 499 22.08 3.26 -13.18
C GLN A 499 23.21 3.20 -12.16
N MET A 500 23.86 4.31 -11.94
CA MET A 500 24.73 4.56 -10.79
C MET A 500 23.88 5.13 -9.65
N ARG A 501 24.13 4.68 -8.41
CA ARG A 501 23.30 5.00 -7.23
C ARG A 501 24.16 5.37 -6.03
N PRO A 502 24.79 6.57 -5.99
CA PRO A 502 25.43 7.06 -4.78
C PRO A 502 24.41 7.26 -3.67
N PHE A 503 24.77 6.91 -2.44
CA PHE A 503 23.87 6.97 -1.31
C PHE A 503 24.56 7.46 -0.02
N PHE A 504 23.74 7.95 0.90
CA PHE A 504 24.05 8.23 2.29
C PHE A 504 22.93 7.68 3.16
N ASP A 505 23.26 6.81 4.13
CA ASP A 505 22.32 6.21 5.07
C ASP A 505 22.78 6.51 6.49
N TRP A 506 21.83 6.67 7.42
CA TRP A 506 22.10 6.84 8.85
C TRP A 506 20.95 6.26 9.68
N GLY A 507 21.26 5.90 10.93
CA GLY A 507 20.26 5.45 11.89
C GLY A 507 20.75 5.60 13.33
N TYR A 508 19.78 5.75 14.24
CA TYR A 508 19.98 5.84 15.66
C TYR A 508 18.93 5.00 16.39
N GLY A 509 19.38 4.16 17.32
CA GLY A 509 18.52 3.29 18.11
C GLY A 509 18.76 3.46 19.61
N TRP A 510 17.70 3.37 20.42
CA TRP A 510 17.77 3.42 21.87
C TRP A 510 16.71 2.54 22.53
N ASN A 511 16.98 2.05 23.73
CA ASN A 511 16.07 1.19 24.47
C ASN A 511 15.25 2.00 25.48
N GLN A 512 14.04 1.54 25.77
CA GLN A 512 13.16 2.07 26.82
C GLN A 512 13.76 1.81 28.20
N SER A 513 14.40 0.66 28.36
CA SER A 513 15.12 0.27 29.56
C SER A 513 16.33 -0.59 29.18
N GLY A 514 17.32 -0.69 30.09
CA GLY A 514 18.49 -1.51 29.87
C GLY A 514 19.62 -0.81 29.10
N ILE A 515 20.54 -1.59 28.55
CA ILE A 515 21.75 -1.12 27.88
C ILE A 515 21.46 -0.91 26.40
N ASN A 516 21.86 0.22 25.86
CA ASN A 516 21.83 0.47 24.41
C ASN A 516 22.92 -0.33 23.69
N SER A 517 22.72 -0.58 22.41
CA SER A 517 23.77 -1.10 21.52
C SER A 517 24.98 -0.13 21.49
N ASP A 518 26.16 -0.66 21.28
CA ASP A 518 27.39 0.14 21.11
C ASP A 518 28.06 -0.28 19.78
N PRO A 519 28.05 0.61 18.77
CA PRO A 519 27.44 1.94 18.72
C PRO A 519 25.91 1.88 18.60
N ASN A 520 25.21 2.89 19.11
CA ASN A 520 23.76 3.08 18.94
C ASN A 520 23.40 4.01 17.77
N PHE A 521 24.38 4.73 17.25
CA PHE A 521 24.32 5.51 16.01
C PHE A 521 25.22 4.89 14.96
N ILE A 522 24.70 4.68 13.75
CA ILE A 522 25.46 4.21 12.60
C ILE A 522 25.14 5.08 11.38
N ALA A 523 26.14 5.32 10.56
CA ALA A 523 26.01 6.06 9.31
C ALA A 523 26.99 5.54 8.27
N SER A 524 26.61 5.61 6.99
CA SER A 524 27.42 5.15 5.88
C SER A 524 27.23 6.01 4.64
N VAL A 525 28.25 6.03 3.81
CA VAL A 525 28.20 6.52 2.42
C VAL A 525 28.55 5.36 1.49
N GLY A 526 28.06 5.42 0.25
CA GLY A 526 28.39 4.35 -0.67
C GLY A 526 27.93 4.60 -2.10
N LEU A 527 28.19 3.58 -2.90
CA LEU A 527 27.85 3.59 -4.31
C LEU A 527 27.17 2.27 -4.69
N GLY A 528 26.04 2.38 -5.39
CA GLY A 528 25.34 1.26 -6.02
C GLY A 528 25.46 1.30 -7.53
N LEU A 529 25.36 0.15 -8.16
CA LEU A 529 25.20 -0.04 -9.60
C LEU A 529 24.02 -0.98 -9.82
N ARG A 530 22.97 -0.48 -10.48
CA ARG A 530 21.80 -1.29 -10.84
C ARG A 530 21.77 -1.50 -12.34
N SER A 531 21.58 -2.74 -12.75
CA SER A 531 21.33 -3.09 -14.14
C SER A 531 20.02 -3.87 -14.26
N ARG A 532 19.22 -3.53 -15.28
CA ARG A 532 18.01 -4.29 -15.67
C ARG A 532 18.13 -4.63 -17.15
N LEU A 533 18.36 -5.90 -17.43
CA LEU A 533 18.49 -6.39 -18.79
C LEU A 533 17.12 -6.82 -19.35
N PRO A 534 16.87 -6.64 -20.66
CA PRO A 534 15.60 -7.03 -21.29
C PRO A 534 15.25 -8.53 -21.17
N ILE A 535 16.25 -9.38 -20.90
CA ILE A 535 16.08 -10.83 -20.70
C ILE A 535 15.52 -11.21 -19.33
N GLY A 536 15.03 -10.24 -18.54
CA GLY A 536 14.44 -10.48 -17.22
C GLY A 536 15.45 -10.57 -16.08
N ILE A 537 16.72 -10.22 -16.29
CA ILE A 537 17.75 -10.18 -15.24
C ILE A 537 17.84 -8.76 -14.68
N GLU A 538 17.68 -8.66 -13.36
CA GLU A 538 17.97 -7.46 -12.58
C GLU A 538 19.15 -7.73 -11.65
N THR A 539 20.14 -6.84 -11.66
CA THR A 539 21.33 -6.92 -10.81
C THR A 539 21.49 -5.62 -10.05
N LEU A 540 21.77 -5.73 -8.76
CA LEU A 540 22.12 -4.62 -7.88
C LEU A 540 23.43 -4.96 -7.18
N LEU A 541 24.44 -4.12 -7.36
CA LEU A 541 25.73 -4.20 -6.66
C LEU A 541 25.85 -2.94 -5.80
N GLN A 542 26.24 -3.07 -4.55
CA GLN A 542 26.38 -1.93 -3.63
C GLN A 542 27.65 -2.08 -2.79
N TYR A 543 28.33 -0.97 -2.60
CA TYR A 543 29.47 -0.89 -1.70
C TYR A 543 29.23 0.26 -0.72
N GLY A 544 29.13 -0.08 0.58
CA GLY A 544 28.92 0.86 1.67
C GLY A 544 30.17 1.00 2.52
N ILE A 545 30.49 2.22 2.89
CA ILE A 545 31.62 2.58 3.76
C ILE A 545 31.03 3.06 5.08
N PRO A 546 31.16 2.27 6.17
CA PRO A 546 30.78 2.70 7.49
C PRO A 546 31.56 3.95 7.93
N LEU A 547 30.84 4.96 8.43
CA LEU A 547 31.43 6.21 8.96
C LEU A 547 31.65 6.14 10.47
N VAL A 548 30.91 5.28 11.15
CA VAL A 548 31.05 5.00 12.58
C VAL A 548 31.64 3.60 12.75
N ARG A 549 32.74 3.47 13.46
CA ARG A 549 33.35 2.16 13.70
C ARG A 549 32.47 1.34 14.62
N SER A 550 32.17 0.11 14.21
CA SER A 550 31.63 -0.93 15.09
C SER A 550 32.80 -1.60 15.83
N ASN A 551 32.61 -1.96 17.09
CA ASN A 551 33.58 -2.76 17.84
C ASN A 551 33.73 -4.20 17.31
N GLN A 552 32.95 -4.55 16.29
CA GLN A 552 32.95 -5.84 15.64
C GLN A 552 33.55 -5.70 14.21
N ASN A 553 34.63 -6.41 13.95
CA ASN A 553 35.40 -6.36 12.68
C ASN A 553 34.65 -6.92 11.45
N GLU A 554 33.30 -6.96 11.46
CA GLU A 554 32.51 -7.72 10.49
C GLU A 554 31.51 -6.82 9.73
N ASP A 555 32.02 -5.74 9.14
CA ASP A 555 31.22 -4.90 8.26
C ASP A 555 30.87 -5.65 6.97
N GLN A 556 29.59 -5.64 6.58
CA GLN A 556 29.13 -6.17 5.30
C GLN A 556 29.15 -5.06 4.24
N ARG A 557 30.36 -4.65 3.83
CA ARG A 557 30.54 -3.49 2.95
C ARG A 557 30.07 -3.72 1.54
N PHE A 558 30.23 -4.93 1.02
CA PHE A 558 29.79 -5.33 -0.32
C PHE A 558 28.50 -6.12 -0.23
N GLN A 559 27.48 -5.64 -0.95
CA GLN A 559 26.17 -6.27 -1.05
C GLN A 559 25.81 -6.42 -2.51
N PHE A 560 25.20 -7.55 -2.86
CA PHE A 560 24.67 -7.77 -4.19
C PHE A 560 23.34 -8.51 -4.17
N SER A 561 22.55 -8.29 -5.21
CA SER A 561 21.34 -9.04 -5.51
C SER A 561 21.27 -9.25 -7.03
N VAL A 562 21.03 -10.49 -7.44
CA VAL A 562 20.74 -10.86 -8.82
C VAL A 562 19.40 -11.57 -8.82
N ARG A 563 18.45 -11.04 -9.57
CA ARG A 563 17.12 -11.60 -9.72
C ARG A 563 16.86 -11.91 -11.19
N TYR A 564 16.41 -13.11 -11.46
CA TYR A 564 15.97 -13.52 -12.79
C TYR A 564 14.50 -13.87 -12.76
N GLN A 565 13.71 -13.15 -13.55
CA GLN A 565 12.29 -13.43 -13.75
C GLN A 565 12.14 -14.23 -15.04
N LEU A 566 11.60 -15.43 -14.91
CA LEU A 566 11.41 -16.37 -16.02
C LEU A 566 10.21 -16.00 -16.89
N PHE A 567 9.13 -15.47 -16.25
CA PHE A 567 7.85 -15.12 -16.91
C PHE A 567 7.27 -13.85 -16.32
#